data_606db64f503fc7477be99156b5d3c2a7
#
_entry.id   606db64f503fc7477be99156b5d3c2a7
#
_cell.length_a   1.000
_cell.length_b   1.000
_cell.length_c   1.000
_cell.angle_alpha   90.00
_cell.angle_beta   90.00
_cell.angle_gamma   90.00
#
_symmetry.space_group_name_H-M   'P 1'
#
loop_
_entity.id
_entity.type
_entity.pdbx_description
1 polymer ?
#
loop_
_entity_poly.entity_id
_entity_poly.type
_entity_poly.pdbx_seq_one_letter_code
_entity_poly.pdbx_strand_id
1 'polypeptide(L)'
;DMTLISGIPPWVQMYFDRLSEKSNGKKIKDIFTNFSLFVYGGVNYEPYRAKIEASIGKKIDAIETYPASEGFIAYQDSQQDKSLLLLAKAGIFYEFIPADEYYNEKPTRLSLAEVELDKNYALILNTSAGLWGYSIGDTVKFVSKNPYKILVTGRIKHFISAFGEHVIGEEVEQAILSVANAEGIEITEFTVAPQVNP
;
A
#
# COMPACT_ATOMS: atom_id res chain seq x y z
N ASP A 1 7.53 -27.59 -5.34
CA ASP A 1 6.34 -26.94 -5.91
C ASP A 1 6.04 -25.65 -5.12
N MET A 2 5.92 -24.52 -5.84
CA MET A 2 5.64 -23.22 -5.21
C MET A 2 4.14 -23.10 -4.95
N THR A 3 3.74 -22.86 -3.70
CA THR A 3 2.35 -22.67 -3.30
C THR A 3 2.01 -21.21 -3.01
N LEU A 4 3.01 -20.43 -2.63
CA LEU A 4 2.90 -19.02 -2.26
C LEU A 4 4.09 -18.25 -2.85
N ILE A 5 3.88 -17.02 -3.25
CA ILE A 5 4.94 -16.04 -3.52
C ILE A 5 4.69 -14.78 -2.69
N SER A 6 5.75 -14.15 -2.19
CA SER A 6 5.69 -12.83 -1.58
C SER A 6 6.61 -11.87 -2.31
N GLY A 7 6.13 -10.65 -2.53
CA GLY A 7 6.94 -9.62 -3.18
C GLY A 7 6.15 -8.40 -3.65
N ILE A 8 6.89 -7.44 -4.17
CA ILE A 8 6.32 -6.23 -4.76
C ILE A 8 5.71 -6.61 -6.13
N PRO A 9 4.45 -6.25 -6.42
CA PRO A 9 3.73 -6.67 -7.61
C PRO A 9 4.49 -6.54 -8.93
N PRO A 10 5.12 -5.41 -9.31
CA PRO A 10 5.87 -5.30 -10.55
C PRO A 10 7.05 -6.27 -10.63
N TRP A 11 7.73 -6.56 -9.53
CA TRP A 11 8.85 -7.52 -9.52
C TRP A 11 8.35 -8.97 -9.67
N VAL A 12 7.22 -9.29 -9.05
CA VAL A 12 6.59 -10.60 -9.22
C VAL A 12 6.11 -10.78 -10.66
N GLN A 13 5.54 -9.73 -11.29
CA GLN A 13 5.19 -9.76 -12.70
C GLN A 13 6.42 -10.05 -13.60
N MET A 14 7.52 -9.32 -13.38
CA MET A 14 8.75 -9.53 -14.14
C MET A 14 9.29 -10.97 -13.96
N TYR A 15 9.18 -11.52 -12.76
CA TYR A 15 9.53 -12.92 -12.49
C TYR A 15 8.65 -13.91 -13.25
N PHE A 16 7.33 -13.68 -13.29
CA PHE A 16 6.39 -14.50 -14.03
C PHE A 16 6.59 -14.43 -15.54
N ASP A 17 6.86 -13.24 -16.07
CA ASP A 17 7.18 -13.05 -17.50
C ASP A 17 8.43 -13.89 -17.85
N ARG A 18 9.46 -13.83 -17.04
CA ARG A 18 10.69 -14.61 -17.25
C ARG A 18 10.49 -16.12 -17.14
N LEU A 19 9.62 -16.57 -16.21
CA LEU A 19 9.24 -17.98 -16.11
C LEU A 19 8.47 -18.45 -17.35
N SER A 20 7.53 -17.64 -17.82
CA SER A 20 6.76 -17.94 -19.03
C SER A 20 7.66 -18.08 -20.25
N GLU A 21 8.60 -17.16 -20.47
CA GLU A 21 9.60 -17.25 -21.54
C GLU A 21 10.39 -18.57 -21.48
N LYS A 22 10.93 -18.90 -20.29
CA LYS A 22 11.75 -20.12 -20.11
C LYS A 22 10.94 -21.41 -20.22
N SER A 23 9.65 -21.37 -20.05
CA SER A 23 8.74 -22.53 -20.09
C SER A 23 7.94 -22.65 -21.37
N ASN A 24 8.35 -21.96 -22.46
CA ASN A 24 7.66 -21.95 -23.76
C ASN A 24 6.22 -21.43 -23.65
N GLY A 25 6.00 -20.34 -22.92
CA GLY A 25 4.70 -19.67 -22.83
C GLY A 25 3.71 -20.29 -21.85
N LYS A 26 4.14 -21.23 -21.00
CA LYS A 26 3.26 -21.81 -19.97
C LYS A 26 2.79 -20.77 -18.97
N LYS A 27 1.55 -20.92 -18.50
CA LYS A 27 1.02 -20.15 -17.38
C LYS A 27 1.63 -20.65 -16.06
N ILE A 28 1.67 -19.78 -15.06
CA ILE A 28 2.25 -20.11 -13.75
C ILE A 28 1.53 -21.31 -13.08
N LYS A 29 0.19 -21.39 -13.23
CA LYS A 29 -0.59 -22.54 -12.73
C LYS A 29 -0.18 -23.88 -13.34
N ASP A 30 0.38 -23.87 -14.57
CA ASP A 30 0.80 -25.10 -15.28
C ASP A 30 2.25 -25.48 -14.90
N ILE A 31 3.01 -24.56 -14.33
CA ILE A 31 4.37 -24.76 -13.80
C ILE A 31 4.28 -25.16 -12.33
N PHE A 32 3.46 -24.44 -11.53
CA PHE A 32 3.25 -24.65 -10.11
C PHE A 32 1.76 -24.92 -9.85
N THR A 33 1.37 -26.18 -9.91
CA THR A 33 -0.04 -26.61 -9.88
C THR A 33 -0.75 -26.24 -8.58
N ASN A 34 -0.01 -26.17 -7.47
CA ASN A 34 -0.53 -25.84 -6.15
C ASN A 34 -0.40 -24.36 -5.78
N PHE A 35 0.02 -23.51 -6.74
CA PHE A 35 0.15 -22.07 -6.50
C PHE A 35 -1.22 -21.46 -6.20
N SER A 36 -1.37 -20.82 -5.04
CA SER A 36 -2.67 -20.41 -4.50
C SER A 36 -2.68 -19.05 -3.81
N LEU A 37 -1.53 -18.50 -3.40
CA LEU A 37 -1.48 -17.28 -2.61
C LEU A 37 -0.38 -16.32 -3.07
N PHE A 38 -0.76 -15.04 -3.21
CA PHE A 38 0.16 -13.93 -3.40
C PHE A 38 0.14 -13.00 -2.19
N VAL A 39 1.27 -12.87 -1.50
CA VAL A 39 1.45 -11.90 -0.41
C VAL A 39 2.22 -10.71 -0.94
N TYR A 40 1.64 -9.51 -0.87
CA TYR A 40 2.26 -8.31 -1.43
C TYR A 40 2.30 -7.16 -0.42
N GLY A 41 3.06 -6.12 -0.75
CA GLY A 41 3.16 -4.88 0.00
C GLY A 41 4.03 -3.86 -0.72
N GLY A 42 4.11 -2.66 -0.16
CA GLY A 42 4.96 -1.58 -0.66
C GLY A 42 4.38 -0.76 -1.80
N VAL A 43 3.47 -1.31 -2.61
CA VAL A 43 2.72 -0.60 -3.65
C VAL A 43 1.32 -1.17 -3.79
N ASN A 44 0.39 -0.37 -4.30
CA ASN A 44 -0.97 -0.81 -4.60
C ASN A 44 -0.96 -1.93 -5.65
N TYR A 45 -1.68 -3.01 -5.39
CA TYR A 45 -1.74 -4.18 -6.28
C TYR A 45 -2.71 -4.00 -7.45
N GLU A 46 -3.75 -3.18 -7.30
CA GLU A 46 -4.84 -3.09 -8.29
C GLU A 46 -4.35 -2.79 -9.72
N PRO A 47 -3.37 -1.89 -9.96
CA PRO A 47 -2.84 -1.64 -11.30
C PRO A 47 -2.24 -2.89 -11.97
N TYR A 48 -1.72 -3.81 -11.18
CA TYR A 48 -1.00 -5.00 -11.65
C TYR A 48 -1.85 -6.27 -11.66
N ARG A 49 -3.00 -6.25 -10.98
CA ARG A 49 -3.84 -7.43 -10.72
C ARG A 49 -4.20 -8.18 -12.00
N ALA A 50 -4.76 -7.50 -12.98
CA ALA A 50 -5.23 -8.13 -14.22
C ALA A 50 -4.09 -8.84 -14.97
N LYS A 51 -2.93 -8.21 -15.06
CA LYS A 51 -1.75 -8.75 -15.72
C LYS A 51 -1.17 -9.94 -14.97
N ILE A 52 -1.04 -9.84 -13.65
CA ILE A 52 -0.55 -10.93 -12.80
C ILE A 52 -1.49 -12.13 -12.86
N GLU A 53 -2.81 -11.93 -12.74
CA GLU A 53 -3.80 -13.01 -12.87
C GLU A 53 -3.79 -13.65 -14.27
N ALA A 54 -3.60 -12.85 -15.31
CA ALA A 54 -3.43 -13.37 -16.69
C ALA A 54 -2.16 -14.22 -16.84
N SER A 55 -1.05 -13.82 -16.21
CA SER A 55 0.20 -14.60 -16.19
C SER A 55 0.05 -15.89 -15.38
N ILE A 56 -0.68 -15.86 -14.28
CA ILE A 56 -1.00 -17.04 -13.47
C ILE A 56 -1.94 -17.99 -14.25
N GLY A 57 -2.92 -17.46 -14.95
CA GLY A 57 -3.93 -18.20 -15.69
C GLY A 57 -5.11 -18.69 -14.83
N LYS A 58 -5.24 -18.21 -13.60
CA LYS A 58 -6.38 -18.39 -12.69
C LYS A 58 -6.38 -17.25 -11.66
N LYS A 59 -7.55 -17.00 -11.06
CA LYS A 59 -7.63 -16.16 -9.86
C LYS A 59 -7.04 -16.89 -8.66
N ILE A 60 -6.34 -16.15 -7.81
CA ILE A 60 -5.79 -16.62 -6.55
C ILE A 60 -6.10 -15.63 -5.44
N ASP A 61 -6.01 -16.07 -4.20
CA ASP A 61 -6.08 -15.18 -3.06
C ASP A 61 -4.85 -14.29 -3.00
N ALA A 62 -5.06 -13.05 -2.57
CA ALA A 62 -3.99 -12.08 -2.36
C ALA A 62 -4.15 -11.42 -0.99
N ILE A 63 -3.03 -11.26 -0.27
CA ILE A 63 -2.99 -10.62 1.04
C ILE A 63 -2.04 -9.45 0.97
N GLU A 64 -2.54 -8.27 1.30
CA GLU A 64 -1.73 -7.09 1.50
C GLU A 64 -1.06 -7.09 2.87
N THR A 65 0.20 -6.72 2.90
CA THR A 65 0.97 -6.50 4.12
C THR A 65 1.58 -5.12 4.12
N TYR A 66 1.70 -4.54 5.30
CA TYR A 66 2.37 -3.26 5.49
C TYR A 66 3.62 -3.46 6.35
N PRO A 67 4.69 -3.99 5.75
CA PRO A 67 6.01 -4.05 6.35
C PRO A 67 6.77 -2.76 6.09
N ALA A 68 7.61 -2.39 7.05
CA ALA A 68 8.65 -1.39 6.89
C ALA A 68 9.94 -1.92 7.52
N SER A 69 11.09 -1.33 7.18
CA SER A 69 12.36 -1.69 7.84
C SER A 69 12.29 -1.44 9.35
N GLU A 70 11.47 -0.48 9.74
CA GLU A 70 11.24 -0.03 11.12
C GLU A 70 10.28 -0.94 11.90
N GLY A 71 9.47 -1.76 11.21
CA GLY A 71 8.54 -2.67 11.87
C GLY A 71 7.46 -3.20 10.94
N PHE A 72 6.84 -4.32 11.34
CA PHE A 72 5.68 -4.87 10.67
C PHE A 72 4.41 -4.23 11.26
N ILE A 73 3.72 -3.41 10.48
CA ILE A 73 2.73 -2.46 10.99
C ILE A 73 1.31 -3.02 10.92
N ALA A 74 0.92 -3.57 9.76
CA ALA A 74 -0.43 -4.05 9.54
C ALA A 74 -0.48 -5.12 8.43
N TYR A 75 -1.59 -5.85 8.35
CA TYR A 75 -1.85 -6.80 7.29
C TYR A 75 -3.35 -6.92 7.00
N GLN A 76 -3.69 -7.33 5.80
CA GLN A 76 -5.07 -7.63 5.41
C GLN A 76 -5.54 -8.91 6.08
N ASP A 77 -6.60 -8.84 6.88
CA ASP A 77 -7.14 -9.96 7.65
C ASP A 77 -8.39 -10.59 7.00
N SER A 78 -8.84 -10.04 5.86
CA SER A 78 -10.03 -10.51 5.15
C SER A 78 -9.89 -10.29 3.64
N GLN A 79 -10.36 -11.25 2.84
CA GLN A 79 -10.43 -11.10 1.37
C GLN A 79 -11.57 -10.16 0.91
N GLN A 80 -12.56 -9.89 1.77
CA GLN A 80 -13.71 -9.04 1.48
C GLN A 80 -13.44 -7.56 1.80
N ASP A 81 -12.38 -7.28 2.54
CA ASP A 81 -12.03 -5.94 3.03
C ASP A 81 -10.58 -5.62 2.64
N LYS A 82 -10.39 -4.48 2.01
CA LYS A 82 -9.05 -4.00 1.61
C LYS A 82 -8.30 -3.31 2.74
N SER A 83 -8.95 -3.06 3.87
CA SER A 83 -8.29 -2.45 5.01
C SER A 83 -7.34 -3.41 5.72
N LEU A 84 -6.33 -2.85 6.35
CA LEU A 84 -5.29 -3.60 7.04
C LEU A 84 -5.53 -3.56 8.54
N LEU A 85 -5.50 -4.70 9.18
CA LEU A 85 -5.54 -4.82 10.64
C LEU A 85 -4.24 -4.27 11.24
N LEU A 86 -4.34 -3.20 12.04
CA LEU A 86 -3.19 -2.61 12.72
C LEU A 86 -2.71 -3.52 13.86
N LEU A 87 -1.42 -3.82 13.89
CA LEU A 87 -0.79 -4.64 14.92
C LEU A 87 -0.50 -3.82 16.19
N ALA A 88 -1.55 -3.40 16.89
CA ALA A 88 -1.47 -2.52 18.07
C ALA A 88 -0.77 -3.17 19.28
N LYS A 89 -0.54 -4.48 19.28
CA LYS A 89 0.08 -5.24 20.39
C LYS A 89 1.41 -5.90 20.01
N ALA A 90 2.04 -5.49 18.92
CA ALA A 90 3.27 -6.10 18.40
C ALA A 90 4.57 -5.42 18.86
N GLY A 91 4.55 -4.72 19.98
CA GLY A 91 5.75 -4.07 20.53
C GLY A 91 6.09 -2.72 19.91
N ILE A 92 5.19 -2.15 19.14
CA ILE A 92 5.29 -0.79 18.60
C ILE A 92 4.24 0.08 19.29
N PHE A 93 4.67 1.20 19.85
CA PHE A 93 3.77 2.25 20.30
C PHE A 93 3.61 3.27 19.16
N TYR A 94 2.38 3.44 18.72
CA TYR A 94 2.02 4.32 17.61
C TYR A 94 1.56 5.68 18.12
N GLU A 95 2.03 6.74 17.43
CA GLU A 95 1.48 8.08 17.51
C GLU A 95 1.06 8.53 16.10
N PHE A 96 0.14 9.47 16.04
CA PHE A 96 -0.45 9.94 14.79
C PHE A 96 -0.45 11.46 14.77
N ILE A 97 0.07 12.05 13.70
CA ILE A 97 0.00 13.48 13.46
C ILE A 97 -1.01 13.71 12.33
N PRO A 98 -2.06 14.56 12.51
CA PRO A 98 -2.91 14.96 11.40
C PRO A 98 -2.05 15.40 10.21
N ALA A 99 -2.34 14.89 9.01
CA ALA A 99 -1.44 15.09 7.85
C ALA A 99 -1.27 16.57 7.49
N ASP A 100 -2.31 17.36 7.68
CA ASP A 100 -2.34 18.82 7.48
C ASP A 100 -1.50 19.60 8.51
N GLU A 101 -1.23 19.01 9.68
CA GLU A 101 -0.42 19.61 10.72
C GLU A 101 1.06 19.19 10.70
N TYR A 102 1.42 18.22 9.87
CA TYR A 102 2.74 17.56 9.94
C TYR A 102 3.92 18.52 9.86
N TYR A 103 3.81 19.60 9.09
CA TYR A 103 4.86 20.60 8.91
C TYR A 103 4.73 21.78 9.87
N ASN A 104 3.77 21.78 10.78
CA ASN A 104 3.68 22.82 11.81
C ASN A 104 4.87 22.73 12.76
N GLU A 105 5.25 23.86 13.35
CA GLU A 105 6.34 23.91 14.34
C GLU A 105 6.06 23.03 15.57
N LYS A 106 4.78 22.91 15.95
CA LYS A 106 4.30 22.07 17.06
C LYS A 106 3.06 21.29 16.61
N PRO A 107 3.24 20.20 15.84
CA PRO A 107 2.10 19.40 15.40
C PRO A 107 1.46 18.66 16.59
N THR A 108 0.16 18.49 16.52
CA THR A 108 -0.59 17.67 17.49
C THR A 108 -0.16 16.20 17.34
N ARG A 109 0.18 15.56 18.47
CA ARG A 109 0.46 14.12 18.52
C ARG A 109 -0.66 13.41 19.24
N LEU A 110 -1.30 12.49 18.54
CA LEU A 110 -2.43 11.71 19.01
C LEU A 110 -2.00 10.28 19.32
N SER A 111 -2.54 9.74 20.37
CA SER A 111 -2.50 8.30 20.64
C SER A 111 -3.53 7.56 19.80
N LEU A 112 -3.43 6.23 19.79
CA LEU A 112 -4.39 5.37 19.06
C LEU A 112 -5.85 5.56 19.54
N ALA A 113 -6.07 5.94 20.81
CA ALA A 113 -7.41 6.19 21.33
C ALA A 113 -8.07 7.45 20.78
N GLU A 114 -7.27 8.44 20.36
CA GLU A 114 -7.70 9.78 19.96
C GLU A 114 -7.92 9.95 18.45
N VAL A 115 -7.49 8.97 17.66
CA VAL A 115 -7.67 9.04 16.19
C VAL A 115 -9.15 9.05 15.80
N GLU A 116 -9.47 9.71 14.71
CA GLU A 116 -10.80 9.79 14.11
C GLU A 116 -10.85 8.93 12.84
N LEU A 117 -12.05 8.48 12.47
CA LEU A 117 -12.26 7.78 11.21
C LEU A 117 -12.17 8.76 10.04
N ASP A 118 -11.75 8.24 8.89
CA ASP A 118 -11.68 8.94 7.60
C ASP A 118 -10.77 10.19 7.56
N LYS A 119 -9.94 10.37 8.59
CA LYS A 119 -8.94 11.43 8.67
C LYS A 119 -7.55 10.86 8.36
N ASN A 120 -6.76 11.62 7.58
CA ASN A 120 -5.38 11.24 7.25
C ASN A 120 -4.41 11.62 8.36
N TYR A 121 -3.51 10.70 8.67
CA TYR A 121 -2.47 10.87 9.68
C TYR A 121 -1.10 10.45 9.15
N ALA A 122 -0.07 11.21 9.45
CA ALA A 122 1.31 10.73 9.39
C ALA A 122 1.57 9.76 10.53
N LEU A 123 2.16 8.61 10.20
CA LEU A 123 2.44 7.54 11.15
C LEU A 123 3.79 7.75 11.83
N ILE A 124 3.78 7.73 13.16
CA ILE A 124 4.96 7.87 14.01
C ILE A 124 5.14 6.59 14.83
N LEU A 125 6.35 6.06 14.82
CA LEU A 125 6.70 4.81 15.50
C LEU A 125 7.58 5.06 16.72
N ASN A 126 7.28 4.31 17.79
CA ASN A 126 8.15 4.16 18.95
C ASN A 126 8.36 2.66 19.16
N THR A 127 9.61 2.19 19.06
CA THR A 127 9.93 0.77 19.11
C THR A 127 10.93 0.46 20.21
N SER A 128 10.91 -0.78 20.71
CA SER A 128 11.92 -1.27 21.64
C SER A 128 13.32 -1.36 21.04
N ALA A 129 13.45 -1.29 19.73
CA ALA A 129 14.74 -1.26 19.00
C ALA A 129 15.41 0.12 19.03
N GLY A 130 14.83 1.12 19.69
CA GLY A 130 15.42 2.44 19.89
C GLY A 130 14.95 3.53 18.93
N LEU A 131 13.93 3.28 18.10
CA LEU A 131 13.27 4.33 17.34
C LEU A 131 12.23 5.01 18.24
N TRP A 132 12.40 6.31 18.50
CA TRP A 132 11.48 7.07 19.33
C TRP A 132 11.00 8.32 18.60
N GLY A 133 9.67 8.43 18.46
CA GLY A 133 9.05 9.52 17.71
C GLY A 133 9.47 9.53 16.24
N TYR A 134 9.75 8.35 15.67
CA TYR A 134 10.29 8.22 14.33
C TYR A 134 9.18 8.27 13.29
N SER A 135 9.27 9.24 12.37
CA SER A 135 8.37 9.33 11.23
C SER A 135 8.90 8.51 10.07
N ILE A 136 8.14 7.50 9.64
CA ILE A 136 8.48 6.73 8.44
C ILE A 136 8.09 7.45 7.15
N GLY A 137 7.35 8.56 7.28
CA GLY A 137 6.91 9.39 6.15
C GLY A 137 5.67 8.87 5.44
N ASP A 138 5.04 7.82 5.93
CA ASP A 138 3.81 7.28 5.36
C ASP A 138 2.58 7.92 6.02
N THR A 139 1.50 7.99 5.25
CA THR A 139 0.19 8.44 5.73
C THR A 139 -0.81 7.29 5.74
N VAL A 140 -1.65 7.27 6.76
CA VAL A 140 -2.69 6.27 6.97
C VAL A 140 -4.02 6.94 7.31
N LYS A 141 -5.11 6.26 6.98
CA LYS A 141 -6.47 6.64 7.34
C LYS A 141 -7.14 5.48 8.09
N PHE A 142 -7.78 5.78 9.23
CA PHE A 142 -8.55 4.78 9.96
C PHE A 142 -9.93 4.60 9.35
N VAL A 143 -10.31 3.34 9.11
CA VAL A 143 -11.65 2.96 8.63
C VAL A 143 -12.45 2.17 9.67
N SER A 144 -11.78 1.72 10.75
CA SER A 144 -12.41 1.07 11.90
C SER A 144 -11.59 1.32 13.17
N LYS A 145 -12.23 1.41 14.30
CA LYS A 145 -11.60 1.50 15.64
C LYS A 145 -11.77 0.22 16.48
N ASN A 146 -12.57 -0.73 16.02
CA ASN A 146 -12.78 -2.01 16.74
C ASN A 146 -13.05 -3.16 15.75
N PRO A 147 -12.02 -3.93 15.35
CA PRO A 147 -10.59 -3.68 15.59
C PRO A 147 -10.09 -2.43 14.84
N TYR A 148 -8.92 -1.94 15.22
CA TYR A 148 -8.28 -0.85 14.48
C TYR A 148 -7.85 -1.33 13.10
N LYS A 149 -8.45 -0.73 12.06
CA LYS A 149 -8.12 -0.99 10.67
C LYS A 149 -7.77 0.30 9.95
N ILE A 150 -6.75 0.21 9.10
CA ILE A 150 -6.20 1.35 8.36
C ILE A 150 -6.15 1.08 6.86
N LEU A 151 -6.13 2.16 6.10
CA LEU A 151 -5.69 2.19 4.71
C LEU A 151 -4.40 3.00 4.63
N VAL A 152 -3.42 2.55 3.87
CA VAL A 152 -2.23 3.34 3.54
C VAL A 152 -2.62 4.30 2.42
N THR A 153 -2.51 5.60 2.66
CA THR A 153 -2.98 6.64 1.73
C THR A 153 -1.86 7.28 0.93
N GLY A 154 -0.61 6.98 1.26
CA GLY A 154 0.55 7.45 0.53
C GLY A 154 1.71 7.88 1.42
N ARG A 155 2.45 8.87 0.96
CA ARG A 155 3.58 9.44 1.69
C ARG A 155 3.39 10.92 1.93
N ILE A 156 3.78 11.39 3.12
CA ILE A 156 3.67 12.80 3.51
C ILE A 156 4.44 13.75 2.57
N LYS A 157 5.56 13.28 2.00
CA LYS A 157 6.35 14.03 0.99
C LYS A 157 5.64 14.16 -0.37
N HIS A 158 4.68 13.30 -0.64
CA HIS A 158 3.88 13.31 -1.86
C HIS A 158 2.55 14.04 -1.69
N PHE A 159 2.40 14.71 -0.56
CA PHE A 159 1.27 15.57 -0.29
C PHE A 159 1.40 16.82 -1.18
N ILE A 160 0.67 16.84 -2.28
CA ILE A 160 0.66 18.00 -3.19
C ILE A 160 -0.32 19.00 -2.62
N SER A 161 0.20 20.05 -1.99
CA SER A 161 -0.59 21.21 -1.62
C SER A 161 -0.37 22.28 -2.68
N ALA A 162 -1.25 22.36 -3.66
CA ALA A 162 -1.30 23.45 -4.62
C ALA A 162 -2.58 24.26 -4.38
N PHE A 163 -2.44 25.57 -4.14
CA PHE A 163 -3.57 26.50 -3.99
C PHE A 163 -4.58 26.18 -2.88
N GLY A 164 -4.15 25.49 -1.80
CA GLY A 164 -5.02 25.16 -0.66
C GLY A 164 -5.82 23.87 -0.82
N GLU A 165 -5.68 23.16 -1.93
CA GLU A 165 -6.21 21.82 -2.11
C GLU A 165 -5.13 20.79 -1.82
N HIS A 166 -5.51 19.72 -1.13
CA HIS A 166 -4.62 18.63 -0.74
C HIS A 166 -4.95 17.40 -1.59
N VAL A 167 -4.05 17.02 -2.49
CA VAL A 167 -4.16 15.80 -3.29
C VAL A 167 -3.23 14.74 -2.70
N ILE A 168 -3.77 13.60 -2.34
CA ILE A 168 -3.01 12.45 -1.82
C ILE A 168 -2.70 11.44 -2.91
N GLY A 169 -1.67 10.60 -2.68
CA GLY A 169 -1.24 9.59 -3.65
C GLY A 169 -2.37 8.65 -4.08
N GLU A 170 -3.25 8.25 -3.16
CA GLU A 170 -4.40 7.39 -3.44
C GLU A 170 -5.36 8.00 -4.48
N GLU A 171 -5.65 9.30 -4.38
CA GLU A 171 -6.55 10.00 -5.31
C GLU A 171 -5.94 10.07 -6.72
N VAL A 172 -4.63 10.32 -6.80
CA VAL A 172 -3.89 10.33 -8.06
C VAL A 172 -3.92 8.94 -8.71
N GLU A 173 -3.64 7.89 -7.95
CA GLU A 173 -3.68 6.51 -8.45
C GLU A 173 -5.06 6.12 -8.94
N GLN A 174 -6.12 6.45 -8.20
CA GLN A 174 -7.50 6.17 -8.60
C GLN A 174 -7.89 6.91 -9.88
N ALA A 175 -7.52 8.17 -10.01
CA ALA A 175 -7.78 8.96 -11.21
C ALA A 175 -7.09 8.36 -12.44
N ILE A 176 -5.81 8.03 -12.31
CA ILE A 176 -5.01 7.41 -13.38
C ILE A 176 -5.59 6.05 -13.78
N LEU A 177 -5.93 5.20 -12.82
CA LEU A 177 -6.53 3.89 -13.08
C LEU A 177 -7.88 3.99 -13.77
N SER A 178 -8.71 4.96 -13.35
CA SER A 178 -10.02 5.18 -13.97
C SER A 178 -9.90 5.52 -15.46
N VAL A 179 -8.98 6.43 -15.79
CA VAL A 179 -8.74 6.83 -17.20
C VAL A 179 -8.08 5.69 -17.97
N ALA A 180 -7.06 5.03 -17.41
CA ALA A 180 -6.38 3.93 -18.08
C ALA A 180 -7.33 2.78 -18.42
N ASN A 181 -8.23 2.42 -17.51
CA ASN A 181 -9.25 1.41 -17.74
C ASN A 181 -10.27 1.83 -18.81
N ALA A 182 -10.70 3.09 -18.81
CA ALA A 182 -11.66 3.61 -19.79
C ALA A 182 -11.08 3.63 -21.22
N GLU A 183 -9.79 3.98 -21.34
CA GLU A 183 -9.09 4.08 -22.62
C GLU A 183 -8.41 2.76 -23.05
N GLY A 184 -8.44 1.72 -22.22
CA GLY A 184 -7.78 0.45 -22.50
C GLY A 184 -6.25 0.55 -22.56
N ILE A 185 -5.66 1.48 -21.80
CA ILE A 185 -4.23 1.75 -21.77
C ILE A 185 -3.62 1.02 -20.57
N GLU A 186 -2.47 0.36 -20.78
CA GLU A 186 -1.66 -0.18 -19.68
C GLU A 186 -0.61 0.86 -19.26
N ILE A 187 -0.64 1.26 -17.98
CA ILE A 187 0.35 2.16 -17.39
C ILE A 187 1.28 1.32 -16.50
N THR A 188 2.56 1.29 -16.84
CA THR A 188 3.57 0.52 -16.11
C THR A 188 4.12 1.31 -14.92
N GLU A 189 4.42 2.58 -15.14
CA GLU A 189 4.90 3.52 -14.11
C GLU A 189 4.43 4.93 -14.46
N PHE A 190 4.25 5.78 -13.45
CA PHE A 190 3.92 7.17 -13.64
C PHE A 190 4.59 8.07 -12.58
N THR A 191 4.76 9.32 -12.92
CA THR A 191 5.20 10.37 -12.00
C THR A 191 4.27 11.56 -12.14
N VAL A 192 3.82 12.10 -11.00
CA VAL A 192 2.99 13.30 -10.94
C VAL A 192 3.75 14.40 -10.22
N ALA A 193 3.76 15.58 -10.81
CA ALA A 193 4.35 16.78 -10.20
C ALA A 193 3.41 17.97 -10.39
N PRO A 194 3.30 18.86 -9.39
CA PRO A 194 2.53 20.09 -9.56
C PRO A 194 3.23 20.98 -10.59
N GLN A 195 2.48 21.47 -11.56
CA GLN A 195 2.95 22.50 -12.47
C GLN A 195 2.45 23.87 -12.00
N VAL A 196 3.34 24.68 -11.47
CA VAL A 196 3.04 26.07 -11.13
C VAL A 196 3.37 26.91 -12.37
N ASN A 197 2.34 27.40 -13.06
CA ASN A 197 2.55 28.39 -14.11
C ASN A 197 2.84 29.74 -13.45
N PRO A 198 3.85 30.47 -13.92
CA PRO A 198 4.20 31.81 -13.39
C PRO A 198 3.11 32.85 -13.64
#